data_6f63d6b00e3a592ffb6a40016aa4778a
#
_entry.id   6f63d6b00e3a592ffb6a40016aa4778a
#
_cell.length_a   1.000
_cell.length_b   1.000
_cell.length_c   1.000
_cell.angle_alpha   90.00
_cell.angle_beta   90.00
_cell.angle_gamma   90.00
#
_symmetry.space_group_name_H-M   'P 1'
#
loop_
_entity.id
_entity.type
_entity.pdbx_description
1 polymer ?
#
loop_
_entity_poly.entity_id
_entity_poly.type
_entity_poly.pdbx_seq_one_letter_code
_entity_poly.pdbx_strand_id
1 'polypeptide(L)'
;MERFIPESNEAMSEKTADIMVRLLQGVVDGVYSPAAKKRSGTGVRLRYKYGFKNEIGGKTGTTQNQSDGWFMGITPNLVTGVWTGCDDRSVHFRDIVYGQGANMALPIFAEYMQRVYADTANSKIYPLDFDIARSVDVKLDCDDAVISIEEEF
;
A
#
# COMPACT_ATOMS: atom_id res chain seq x y z
N MET A 1 27.56 -22.84 -10.48
CA MET A 1 26.52 -21.93 -9.94
C MET A 1 25.20 -22.42 -10.50
N GLU A 2 24.37 -23.06 -9.70
CA GLU A 2 23.01 -23.43 -10.12
C GLU A 2 22.20 -22.15 -10.33
N ARG A 3 21.59 -22.04 -11.51
CA ARG A 3 20.74 -20.90 -11.86
C ARG A 3 19.35 -21.20 -11.33
N PHE A 4 18.91 -20.49 -10.30
CA PHE A 4 17.54 -20.56 -9.83
C PHE A 4 16.60 -20.08 -10.95
N ILE A 5 15.74 -20.97 -11.43
CA ILE A 5 14.67 -20.63 -12.38
C ILE A 5 13.39 -20.59 -11.55
N PRO A 6 12.79 -19.41 -11.33
CA PRO A 6 11.55 -19.32 -10.58
C PRO A 6 10.41 -20.02 -11.34
N GLU A 7 9.68 -20.89 -10.66
CA GLU A 7 8.40 -21.38 -11.15
C GLU A 7 7.36 -20.28 -10.96
N SER A 8 6.66 -19.93 -12.04
CA SER A 8 5.59 -18.95 -12.00
C SER A 8 4.27 -19.60 -12.40
N ASN A 9 3.23 -19.33 -11.64
CA ASN A 9 1.86 -19.72 -11.96
C ASN A 9 1.01 -18.45 -12.07
N GLU A 10 0.14 -18.39 -13.06
CA GLU A 10 -0.84 -17.31 -13.18
C GLU A 10 -1.86 -17.42 -12.06
N ALA A 11 -1.92 -16.42 -11.17
CA ALA A 11 -2.86 -16.38 -10.06
C ALA A 11 -4.14 -15.60 -10.41
N MET A 12 -4.04 -14.64 -11.33
CA MET A 12 -5.15 -13.81 -11.79
C MET A 12 -4.81 -13.21 -13.16
N SER A 13 -5.82 -12.73 -13.89
CA SER A 13 -5.60 -12.04 -15.16
C SER A 13 -4.82 -10.74 -14.98
N GLU A 14 -4.06 -10.33 -16.01
CA GLU A 14 -3.31 -9.07 -16.03
C GLU A 14 -4.21 -7.87 -15.69
N LYS A 15 -5.39 -7.78 -16.33
CA LYS A 15 -6.37 -6.72 -16.04
C LYS A 15 -6.77 -6.66 -14.56
N THR A 16 -6.97 -7.81 -13.93
CA THR A 16 -7.29 -7.88 -12.49
C THR A 16 -6.11 -7.41 -11.64
N ALA A 17 -4.90 -7.82 -11.99
CA ALA A 17 -3.68 -7.40 -11.31
C ALA A 17 -3.49 -5.88 -11.39
N ASP A 18 -3.65 -5.29 -12.57
CA ASP A 18 -3.55 -3.84 -12.80
C ASP A 18 -4.55 -3.05 -11.94
N ILE A 19 -5.81 -3.52 -11.90
CA ILE A 19 -6.84 -2.90 -11.05
C ILE A 19 -6.44 -2.98 -9.57
N MET A 20 -5.96 -4.14 -9.12
CA MET A 20 -5.53 -4.30 -7.73
C MET A 20 -4.34 -3.42 -7.38
N VAL A 21 -3.36 -3.29 -8.26
CA VAL A 21 -2.23 -2.38 -8.05
C VAL A 21 -2.73 -0.93 -7.88
N ARG A 22 -3.65 -0.47 -8.72
CA ARG A 22 -4.23 0.88 -8.62
C ARG A 22 -4.99 1.10 -7.32
N LEU A 23 -5.78 0.12 -6.89
CA LEU A 23 -6.47 0.19 -5.60
C LEU A 23 -5.48 0.28 -4.43
N LEU A 24 -4.38 -0.48 -4.49
CA LEU A 24 -3.32 -0.43 -3.48
C LEU A 24 -2.51 0.87 -3.52
N GLN A 25 -2.31 1.46 -4.71
CA GLN A 25 -1.74 2.80 -4.85
C GLN A 25 -2.64 3.85 -4.20
N GLY A 26 -3.96 3.73 -4.31
CA GLY A 26 -4.92 4.61 -3.64
C GLY A 26 -4.76 4.67 -2.12
N VAL A 27 -4.27 3.60 -1.48
CA VAL A 27 -3.95 3.60 -0.04
C VAL A 27 -2.79 4.55 0.30
N VAL A 28 -1.81 4.64 -0.60
CA VAL A 28 -0.58 5.44 -0.44
C VAL A 28 -0.77 6.87 -0.97
N ASP A 29 -1.42 7.04 -2.12
CA ASP A 29 -1.65 8.34 -2.74
C ASP A 29 -2.84 9.09 -2.13
N GLY A 30 -3.69 8.36 -1.45
CA GLY A 30 -4.96 8.82 -0.94
C GLY A 30 -6.00 8.96 -2.04
N VAL A 31 -7.24 8.63 -1.70
CA VAL A 31 -8.41 8.88 -2.53
C VAL A 31 -9.00 10.24 -2.14
N TYR A 32 -9.35 11.05 -3.12
CA TYR A 32 -9.98 12.34 -2.86
C TYR A 32 -11.39 12.14 -2.36
N SER A 33 -11.72 12.81 -1.26
CA SER A 33 -13.08 12.86 -0.72
C SER A 33 -13.66 14.26 -0.94
N PRO A 34 -14.69 14.41 -1.78
CA PRO A 34 -15.34 15.71 -2.00
C PRO A 34 -15.93 16.30 -0.71
N ALA A 35 -16.53 15.46 0.12
CA ALA A 35 -17.11 15.87 1.40
C ALA A 35 -16.06 16.41 2.37
N ALA A 36 -14.87 15.79 2.43
CA ALA A 36 -13.79 16.23 3.30
C ALA A 36 -12.84 17.23 2.62
N LYS A 37 -12.99 17.46 1.31
CA LYS A 37 -12.14 18.31 0.46
C LYS A 37 -10.64 17.99 0.60
N LYS A 38 -10.30 16.72 0.81
CA LYS A 38 -8.92 16.25 0.99
C LYS A 38 -8.73 14.83 0.48
N ARG A 39 -7.48 14.49 0.18
CA ARG A 39 -7.09 13.10 -0.04
C ARG A 39 -6.86 12.41 1.30
N SER A 40 -7.34 11.19 1.43
CA SER A 40 -7.13 10.35 2.60
C SER A 40 -6.80 8.92 2.20
N GLY A 41 -5.97 8.27 3.01
CA GLY A 41 -5.54 6.90 2.85
C GLY A 41 -4.64 6.51 4.02
N THR A 42 -4.65 5.27 4.43
CA THR A 42 -3.90 4.83 5.62
C THR A 42 -2.40 4.84 5.42
N GLY A 43 -1.92 4.86 4.16
CA GLY A 43 -0.50 4.89 3.77
C GLY A 43 0.01 6.26 3.32
N VAL A 44 -0.81 7.32 3.30
CA VAL A 44 -0.43 8.65 2.75
C VAL A 44 0.80 9.28 3.41
N ARG A 45 1.17 8.82 4.59
CA ARG A 45 2.41 9.26 5.27
C ARG A 45 3.66 8.97 4.46
N LEU A 46 3.65 7.93 3.61
CA LEU A 46 4.76 7.64 2.70
C LEU A 46 5.05 8.84 1.79
N ARG A 47 4.02 9.61 1.41
CA ARG A 47 4.17 10.82 0.59
C ARG A 47 4.64 12.01 1.41
N TYR A 48 3.87 12.46 2.39
CA TYR A 48 4.13 13.73 3.05
C TYR A 48 5.20 13.67 4.16
N LYS A 49 5.36 12.53 4.84
CA LYS A 49 6.33 12.38 5.94
C LYS A 49 7.67 11.82 5.47
N TYR A 50 7.63 10.80 4.58
CA TYR A 50 8.84 10.10 4.14
C TYR A 50 9.32 10.51 2.74
N GLY A 51 8.54 11.31 2.01
CA GLY A 51 8.95 11.95 0.78
C GLY A 51 9.04 11.05 -0.44
N PHE A 52 8.45 9.84 -0.40
CA PHE A 52 8.45 8.96 -1.57
C PHE A 52 7.66 9.55 -2.73
N LYS A 53 8.26 9.56 -3.91
CA LYS A 53 7.66 10.08 -5.14
C LYS A 53 7.36 8.97 -6.17
N ASN A 54 8.04 7.84 -6.06
CA ASN A 54 7.85 6.67 -6.90
C ASN A 54 6.51 5.99 -6.63
N GLU A 55 6.06 5.15 -7.56
CA GLU A 55 4.83 4.39 -7.40
C GLU A 55 4.98 3.30 -6.34
N ILE A 56 4.10 3.33 -5.36
CA ILE A 56 4.02 2.36 -4.27
C ILE A 56 2.56 2.02 -4.05
N GLY A 57 2.22 0.75 -4.10
CA GLY A 57 0.96 0.24 -3.57
C GLY A 57 1.15 -0.28 -2.16
N GLY A 58 0.10 -0.27 -1.34
CA GLY A 58 0.24 -0.82 0.01
C GLY A 58 -1.08 -1.05 0.73
N LYS A 59 -0.97 -1.77 1.86
CA LYS A 59 -2.10 -2.02 2.75
C LYS A 59 -1.64 -2.10 4.19
N THR A 60 -2.33 -1.37 5.06
CA THR A 60 -2.17 -1.49 6.52
C THR A 60 -3.03 -2.61 7.07
N GLY A 61 -2.57 -3.26 8.12
CA GLY A 61 -3.34 -4.18 8.94
C GLY A 61 -3.22 -3.80 10.41
N THR A 62 -4.31 -4.00 11.15
CA THR A 62 -4.36 -3.81 12.60
C THR A 62 -5.31 -4.85 13.17
N THR A 63 -4.86 -5.64 14.13
CA THR A 63 -5.72 -6.61 14.80
C THR A 63 -6.55 -5.94 15.90
N GLN A 64 -7.61 -6.65 16.37
CA GLN A 64 -8.35 -6.20 17.53
C GLN A 64 -7.42 -6.00 18.73
N ASN A 65 -7.77 -5.05 19.58
CA ASN A 65 -6.97 -4.60 20.74
C ASN A 65 -5.57 -4.07 20.38
N GLN A 66 -5.30 -3.77 19.11
CA GLN A 66 -4.01 -3.19 18.67
C GLN A 66 -2.79 -4.03 19.14
N SER A 67 -2.91 -5.37 19.13
CA SER A 67 -1.82 -6.27 19.48
C SER A 67 -0.80 -6.44 18.34
N ASP A 68 -1.29 -6.38 17.09
CA ASP A 68 -0.44 -6.53 15.92
C ASP A 68 -0.71 -5.44 14.88
N GLY A 69 0.34 -4.94 14.29
CA GLY A 69 0.33 -4.02 13.18
C GLY A 69 1.07 -4.57 11.97
N TRP A 70 0.46 -4.46 10.81
CA TRP A 70 1.03 -4.87 9.53
C TRP A 70 1.10 -3.72 8.56
N PHE A 71 2.11 -3.74 7.73
CA PHE A 71 2.15 -2.99 6.49
C PHE A 71 2.71 -3.87 5.37
N MET A 72 1.91 -4.08 4.34
CA MET A 72 2.35 -4.72 3.11
C MET A 72 2.54 -3.64 2.06
N GLY A 73 3.74 -3.54 1.52
CA GLY A 73 4.07 -2.61 0.44
C GLY A 73 4.51 -3.36 -0.81
N ILE A 74 4.04 -2.89 -1.95
CA ILE A 74 4.43 -3.41 -3.27
C ILE A 74 5.04 -2.27 -4.10
N THR A 75 6.08 -2.60 -4.78
CA THR A 75 6.72 -1.80 -5.83
C THR A 75 6.88 -2.70 -7.05
N PRO A 76 7.29 -2.20 -8.22
CA PRO A 76 7.33 -3.01 -9.44
C PRO A 76 8.07 -4.36 -9.29
N ASN A 77 9.16 -4.41 -8.54
CA ASN A 77 10.00 -5.61 -8.43
C ASN A 77 10.18 -6.11 -6.99
N LEU A 78 9.50 -5.50 -6.01
CA LEU A 78 9.69 -5.87 -4.63
C LEU A 78 8.37 -5.86 -3.87
N VAL A 79 8.10 -6.94 -3.15
CA VAL A 79 7.02 -7.03 -2.16
C VAL A 79 7.67 -7.09 -0.77
N THR A 80 7.27 -6.18 0.10
CA THR A 80 7.82 -6.08 1.46
C THR A 80 6.69 -6.12 2.47
N GLY A 81 6.76 -7.08 3.38
CA GLY A 81 5.85 -7.18 4.52
C GLY A 81 6.56 -6.79 5.81
N VAL A 82 5.92 -5.96 6.63
CA VAL A 82 6.38 -5.63 7.98
C VAL A 82 5.30 -5.98 8.97
N TRP A 83 5.68 -6.77 9.96
CA TRP A 83 4.87 -7.07 11.12
C TRP A 83 5.52 -6.51 12.38
N THR A 84 4.69 -5.96 13.23
CA THR A 84 5.06 -5.51 14.58
C THR A 84 4.02 -6.04 15.55
N GLY A 85 4.45 -6.71 16.60
CA GLY A 85 3.57 -7.33 17.56
C GLY A 85 4.35 -8.10 18.62
N CYS A 86 3.64 -8.90 19.40
CA CYS A 86 4.20 -9.79 20.39
C CYS A 86 3.56 -11.16 20.26
N ASP A 87 4.28 -12.22 20.68
CA ASP A 87 3.74 -13.60 20.67
C ASP A 87 2.51 -13.71 21.55
N ASP A 88 2.49 -12.99 22.67
CA ASP A 88 1.33 -12.92 23.55
C ASP A 88 0.46 -11.68 23.19
N ARG A 89 -0.78 -11.94 22.75
CA ARG A 89 -1.75 -10.91 22.37
C ARG A 89 -2.26 -10.07 23.56
N SER A 90 -1.96 -10.43 24.79
CA SER A 90 -2.21 -9.58 25.95
C SER A 90 -1.29 -8.35 25.98
N VAL A 91 -0.17 -8.43 25.27
CA VAL A 91 0.72 -7.30 25.04
C VAL A 91 0.19 -6.50 23.88
N HIS A 92 -0.40 -5.34 24.17
CA HIS A 92 -1.03 -4.49 23.16
C HIS A 92 -0.94 -3.00 23.52
N PHE A 93 -1.13 -2.16 22.53
CA PHE A 93 -1.26 -0.72 22.78
C PHE A 93 -2.63 -0.38 23.38
N ARG A 94 -2.65 0.60 24.28
CA ARG A 94 -3.89 1.02 24.96
C ARG A 94 -4.90 1.70 24.03
N ASP A 95 -4.41 2.30 22.95
CA ASP A 95 -5.26 3.00 21.98
C ASP A 95 -4.77 2.82 20.54
N ILE A 96 -5.67 3.14 19.60
CA ILE A 96 -5.44 3.02 18.16
C ILE A 96 -4.39 4.02 17.66
N VAL A 97 -4.14 5.12 18.36
CA VAL A 97 -3.22 6.17 17.89
C VAL A 97 -1.80 5.62 17.77
N TYR A 98 -1.38 4.77 18.70
CA TYR A 98 -0.08 4.12 18.63
C TYR A 98 -0.14 2.74 18.00
N GLY A 99 -1.23 2.01 18.20
CA GLY A 99 -1.35 0.59 17.87
C GLY A 99 -1.85 0.27 16.46
N GLN A 100 -2.06 1.25 15.58
CA GLN A 100 -2.44 0.95 14.19
C GLN A 100 -1.20 0.67 13.33
N GLY A 101 -1.34 -0.23 12.34
CA GLY A 101 -0.25 -0.61 11.42
C GLY A 101 0.41 0.57 10.71
N ALA A 102 -0.35 1.66 10.46
CA ALA A 102 0.18 2.92 9.94
C ALA A 102 1.18 3.61 10.87
N ASN A 103 1.14 3.34 12.18
CA ASN A 103 2.01 3.94 13.19
C ASN A 103 3.11 2.98 13.65
N MET A 104 2.89 1.67 13.58
CA MET A 104 3.84 0.65 14.04
C MET A 104 4.69 0.10 12.89
N ALA A 105 4.06 -0.44 11.85
CA ALA A 105 4.72 -1.19 10.79
C ALA A 105 5.13 -0.32 9.60
N LEU A 106 4.28 0.63 9.18
CA LEU A 106 4.58 1.50 8.03
C LEU A 106 5.88 2.31 8.20
N PRO A 107 6.23 2.86 9.40
CA PRO A 107 7.51 3.55 9.57
C PRO A 107 8.72 2.66 9.28
N ILE A 108 8.68 1.40 9.70
CA ILE A 108 9.76 0.43 9.46
C ILE A 108 9.90 0.15 7.96
N PHE A 109 8.76 -0.05 7.27
CA PHE A 109 8.74 -0.16 5.81
C PHE A 109 9.38 1.07 5.15
N ALA A 110 9.01 2.27 5.59
CA ALA A 110 9.53 3.51 5.01
C ALA A 110 11.05 3.62 5.16
N GLU A 111 11.59 3.39 6.35
CA GLU A 111 13.02 3.41 6.62
C GLU A 111 13.78 2.35 5.81
N TYR A 112 13.22 1.15 5.70
CA TYR A 112 13.78 0.09 4.87
C TYR A 112 13.84 0.51 3.40
N MET A 113 12.74 1.01 2.84
CA MET A 113 12.67 1.40 1.44
C MET A 113 13.55 2.62 1.11
N GLN A 114 13.71 3.56 2.04
CA GLN A 114 14.66 4.66 1.86
C GLN A 114 16.09 4.14 1.68
N ARG A 115 16.48 3.13 2.44
CA ARG A 115 17.80 2.49 2.30
C ARG A 115 17.93 1.71 0.99
N VAL A 116 16.88 0.99 0.58
CA VAL A 116 16.85 0.28 -0.71
C VAL A 116 17.05 1.25 -1.86
N TYR A 117 16.35 2.38 -1.88
CA TYR A 117 16.49 3.38 -2.96
C TYR A 117 17.77 4.21 -2.87
N ALA A 118 18.38 4.31 -1.71
CA ALA A 118 19.69 4.96 -1.54
C ALA A 118 20.86 4.09 -2.03
N ASP A 119 20.66 2.78 -2.21
CA ASP A 119 21.68 1.86 -2.74
C ASP A 119 21.82 2.03 -4.23
N THR A 120 22.74 2.89 -4.62
CA THR A 120 23.02 3.21 -6.03
C THR A 120 23.60 2.04 -6.82
N ALA A 121 24.20 1.05 -6.18
CA ALA A 121 24.75 -0.14 -6.83
C ALA A 121 23.63 -1.02 -7.42
N ASN A 122 22.47 -1.05 -6.77
CA ASN A 122 21.32 -1.86 -7.15
C ASN A 122 20.14 -1.03 -7.67
N SER A 123 20.29 0.28 -7.86
CA SER A 123 19.19 1.18 -8.25
C SER A 123 18.46 0.80 -9.54
N LYS A 124 19.15 0.11 -10.48
CA LYS A 124 18.55 -0.40 -11.73
C LYS A 124 17.63 -1.60 -11.52
N ILE A 125 17.69 -2.27 -10.37
CA ILE A 125 16.87 -3.44 -10.05
C ILE A 125 15.50 -3.01 -9.54
N TYR A 126 15.39 -1.76 -9.05
CA TYR A 126 14.18 -1.23 -8.45
C TYR A 126 13.59 -0.10 -9.29
N PRO A 127 12.83 -0.42 -10.37
CA PRO A 127 12.15 0.60 -11.15
C PRO A 127 11.18 1.40 -10.27
N LEU A 128 10.99 2.67 -10.61
CA LEU A 128 10.20 3.60 -9.83
C LEU A 128 8.70 3.52 -10.12
N ASP A 129 8.34 3.06 -11.32
CA ASP A 129 6.97 3.05 -11.81
C ASP A 129 6.54 1.65 -12.24
N PHE A 130 5.28 1.30 -12.03
CA PHE A 130 4.70 0.06 -12.52
C PHE A 130 4.47 0.13 -14.03
N ASP A 131 4.78 -0.96 -14.72
CA ASP A 131 4.40 -1.14 -16.11
C ASP A 131 2.98 -1.71 -16.18
N ILE A 132 1.99 -0.86 -15.96
CA ILE A 132 0.57 -1.22 -15.99
C ILE A 132 -0.19 -0.37 -17.00
N ALA A 133 -1.25 -0.93 -17.57
CA ALA A 133 -2.10 -0.21 -18.52
C ALA A 133 -2.63 1.09 -17.90
N ARG A 134 -2.43 2.23 -18.58
CA ARG A 134 -2.86 3.55 -18.09
C ARG A 134 -4.37 3.72 -18.08
N SER A 135 -5.09 2.99 -18.93
CA SER A 135 -6.55 3.00 -19.02
C SER A 135 -7.10 1.67 -18.54
N VAL A 136 -7.80 1.66 -17.43
CA VAL A 136 -8.59 0.50 -16.99
C VAL A 136 -10.05 0.87 -17.21
N ASP A 137 -10.82 0.01 -17.92
CA ASP A 137 -12.27 0.17 -18.15
C ASP A 137 -13.12 0.06 -16.88
N VAL A 138 -12.54 0.39 -15.72
CA VAL A 138 -13.21 0.33 -14.43
C VAL A 138 -13.05 1.69 -13.76
N LYS A 139 -14.15 2.34 -13.46
CA LYS A 139 -14.14 3.55 -12.66
C LYS A 139 -13.76 3.20 -11.23
N LEU A 140 -12.64 3.69 -10.77
CA LEU A 140 -12.13 3.47 -9.41
C LEU A 140 -12.48 4.63 -8.46
N ASP A 141 -13.04 5.72 -8.99
CA ASP A 141 -13.48 6.87 -8.23
C ASP A 141 -14.92 6.72 -7.76
N CYS A 142 -15.15 7.04 -6.49
CA CYS A 142 -16.49 6.96 -5.88
C CYS A 142 -17.38 8.15 -6.21
N ASP A 143 -16.90 9.13 -6.97
CA ASP A 143 -17.64 10.38 -7.22
C ASP A 143 -18.95 10.17 -8.01
N ASP A 144 -19.03 9.10 -8.81
CA ASP A 144 -20.24 8.77 -9.57
C ASP A 144 -21.24 7.88 -8.78
N ALA A 145 -20.84 7.29 -7.64
CA ALA A 145 -21.72 6.42 -6.86
C ALA A 145 -22.73 7.20 -5.99
N VAL A 146 -22.47 8.48 -5.74
CA VAL A 146 -23.34 9.35 -4.94
C VAL A 146 -24.49 9.90 -5.76
N ILE A 147 -24.34 10.02 -7.09
CA ILE A 147 -25.36 10.61 -7.98
C ILE A 147 -26.49 9.62 -8.25
N SER A 148 -26.24 8.31 -8.22
CA SER A 148 -27.27 7.30 -8.49
C SER A 148 -28.23 7.00 -7.31
N ILE A 149 -27.97 7.53 -6.11
CA ILE A 149 -28.83 7.32 -4.94
C ILE A 149 -29.88 8.46 -4.80
N GLU A 150 -29.65 9.61 -5.41
CA GLU A 150 -30.59 10.74 -5.33
C GLU A 150 -31.72 10.69 -6.39
N GLU A 151 -31.66 9.80 -7.38
CA GLU A 151 -32.70 9.65 -8.42
C GLU A 151 -33.76 8.58 -8.11
N GLU A 152 -33.65 7.84 -6.99
CA GLU A 152 -34.61 6.79 -6.60
C GLU A 152 -35.50 7.12 -5.37
N PHE A 153 -35.58 8.40 -4.95
CA PHE A 153 -36.51 8.81 -3.89
C PHE A 153 -37.44 9.95 -4.30
#